data_ffef62d0536488c6b7aa654f6261be84
#
_entry.id   ffef62d0536488c6b7aa654f6261be84
#
_cell.length_a   1.000
_cell.length_b   1.000
_cell.length_c   1.000
_cell.angle_alpha   90.00
_cell.angle_beta   90.00
_cell.angle_gamma   90.00
#
_symmetry.space_group_name_H-M   'P 1'
#
loop_
_entity.id
_entity.type
_entity.pdbx_description
1 polymer ?
#
loop_
_entity_poly.entity_id
_entity_poly.type
_entity_poly.pdbx_seq_one_letter_code
_entity_poly.pdbx_strand_id
1 'polypeptide(L)'
;LSFFSGAKILFFYLCNIMATEFPTQEWKDYELLDSGGGMKLEKFGGFVLARPEPKALWDKDMSEEQWSSMTHTRFTPGAGFGKAGKEDSGTWDRLRKMPDQWWIRYRNYFSLRLGLTSFKHVGVFPEQAANWDYIFSQTSRIAASQETRPKVLNLFAYTGAASLAARKAGADVTHLDSVRQVVTWAHENQDRSGLDGIRWVVEDAMKFARREAKRGNVYQGIILDPPAYGHGPDGEKWKLDECLFDLMKDVGKILAPQNSFMVLNLYSNGFSAALGETVVRQALSLSPDFPLDSGELALSDSFGKVLPLSIFVRLRR
;
A
#
# COMPACT_ATOMS: atom_id res chain seq x y z
N LEU A 1 -11.50 -48.35 2.74
CA LEU A 1 -11.59 -47.23 3.68
C LEU A 1 -10.28 -46.48 3.73
N SER A 2 -10.26 -45.14 3.44
CA SER A 2 -9.25 -44.14 3.75
C SER A 2 -8.05 -43.90 2.79
N PHE A 3 -8.27 -43.87 1.47
CA PHE A 3 -7.26 -43.30 0.56
C PHE A 3 -7.57 -41.87 0.07
N PHE A 4 -8.71 -41.29 0.46
CA PHE A 4 -9.12 -39.93 0.04
C PHE A 4 -8.72 -38.80 0.98
N SER A 5 -8.14 -39.07 2.15
CA SER A 5 -7.77 -38.07 3.15
C SER A 5 -6.43 -37.38 2.83
N GLY A 6 -5.44 -38.11 2.30
CA GLY A 6 -4.11 -37.58 2.06
C GLY A 6 -4.01 -36.58 0.90
N ALA A 7 -4.77 -36.80 -0.17
CA ALA A 7 -4.76 -35.93 -1.34
C ALA A 7 -5.45 -34.56 -1.08
N LYS A 8 -6.51 -34.55 -0.28
CA LYS A 8 -7.16 -33.29 0.16
C LYS A 8 -6.26 -32.47 1.10
N ILE A 9 -5.57 -33.15 2.02
CA ILE A 9 -4.62 -32.49 2.93
C ILE A 9 -3.42 -31.93 2.14
N LEU A 10 -2.87 -32.69 1.18
CA LEU A 10 -1.78 -32.24 0.34
C LEU A 10 -2.19 -31.10 -0.60
N PHE A 11 -3.42 -31.10 -1.13
CA PHE A 11 -3.96 -30.01 -1.93
C PHE A 11 -4.22 -28.76 -1.08
N PHE A 12 -4.66 -28.91 0.17
CA PHE A 12 -4.80 -27.80 1.12
C PHE A 12 -3.43 -27.21 1.52
N TYR A 13 -2.39 -28.04 1.68
CA TYR A 13 -1.04 -27.56 1.97
C TYR A 13 -0.37 -26.90 0.75
N LEU A 14 -0.66 -27.35 -0.46
CA LEU A 14 -0.12 -26.74 -1.69
C LEU A 14 -0.84 -25.44 -2.10
N CYS A 15 -2.07 -25.21 -1.62
CA CYS A 15 -2.80 -23.96 -1.84
C CYS A 15 -2.48 -22.85 -0.82
N ASN A 16 -1.72 -23.14 0.25
CA ASN A 16 -1.39 -22.19 1.32
C ASN A 16 0.11 -21.84 1.38
N ILE A 17 0.81 -21.84 0.26
CA ILE A 17 2.10 -21.12 0.19
C ILE A 17 1.75 -19.64 0.20
N MET A 18 2.02 -18.95 1.31
CA MET A 18 1.89 -17.50 1.37
C MET A 18 2.69 -16.87 0.23
N ALA A 19 1.99 -16.19 -0.66
CA ALA A 19 2.62 -15.57 -1.81
C ALA A 19 3.50 -14.40 -1.34
N THR A 20 4.71 -14.31 -1.88
CA THR A 20 5.50 -13.07 -1.79
C THR A 20 5.43 -12.38 -3.14
N GLU A 21 4.90 -11.18 -3.16
CA GLU A 21 4.75 -10.39 -4.39
C GLU A 21 5.72 -9.19 -4.41
N PHE A 22 6.16 -8.88 -5.60
CA PHE A 22 7.15 -7.84 -5.88
C PHE A 22 6.60 -6.82 -6.89
N PRO A 23 7.11 -5.58 -6.88
CA PRO A 23 6.92 -4.66 -7.98
C PRO A 23 7.36 -5.27 -9.31
N THR A 24 6.67 -4.92 -10.37
CA THR A 24 7.06 -5.38 -11.71
C THR A 24 8.47 -4.90 -12.09
N GLN A 25 9.26 -5.75 -12.71
CA GLN A 25 10.58 -5.41 -13.24
C GLN A 25 10.52 -4.38 -14.39
N GLU A 26 9.34 -4.13 -14.95
CA GLU A 26 9.14 -3.10 -15.96
C GLU A 26 9.14 -1.67 -15.38
N TRP A 27 9.10 -1.51 -14.05
CA TRP A 27 9.15 -0.19 -13.42
C TRP A 27 10.57 0.38 -13.45
N LYS A 28 10.85 1.24 -14.44
CA LYS A 28 12.19 1.79 -14.68
C LYS A 28 12.60 2.92 -13.73
N ASP A 29 11.63 3.58 -13.11
CA ASP A 29 11.88 4.74 -12.23
C ASP A 29 12.08 4.35 -10.76
N TYR A 30 12.05 3.06 -10.43
CA TYR A 30 12.35 2.58 -9.08
C TYR A 30 13.25 1.34 -9.11
N GLU A 31 14.19 1.29 -8.17
CA GLU A 31 15.06 0.13 -7.95
C GLU A 31 15.56 0.13 -6.50
N LEU A 32 15.48 -1.00 -5.82
CA LEU A 32 16.21 -1.24 -4.57
C LEU A 32 17.61 -1.71 -4.94
N LEU A 33 18.61 -0.85 -4.75
CA LEU A 33 19.98 -1.12 -5.16
C LEU A 33 20.70 -2.06 -4.19
N ASP A 34 20.52 -1.84 -2.88
CA ASP A 34 21.11 -2.66 -1.82
C ASP A 34 20.32 -2.47 -0.52
N SER A 35 20.40 -3.45 0.37
CA SER A 35 19.77 -3.41 1.68
C SER A 35 20.65 -4.11 2.72
N GLY A 36 20.67 -3.62 3.95
CA GLY A 36 21.44 -4.23 5.03
C GLY A 36 21.87 -3.22 6.10
N GLY A 37 22.28 -3.71 7.26
CA GLY A 37 22.69 -2.88 8.39
C GLY A 37 21.61 -1.91 8.87
N GLY A 38 20.33 -2.31 8.80
CA GLY A 38 19.21 -1.45 9.17
C GLY A 38 18.89 -0.32 8.18
N MET A 39 19.40 -0.40 6.95
CA MET A 39 19.29 0.62 5.90
C MET A 39 18.88 0.02 4.56
N LYS A 40 18.36 0.87 3.68
CA LYS A 40 18.12 0.56 2.27
C LYS A 40 18.61 1.70 1.36
N LEU A 41 19.20 1.32 0.24
CA LEU A 41 19.67 2.22 -0.82
C LEU A 41 18.72 2.08 -2.01
N GLU A 42 18.01 3.13 -2.32
CA GLU A 42 16.93 3.10 -3.33
C GLU A 42 17.15 4.19 -4.38
N LYS A 43 16.90 3.81 -5.62
CA LYS A 43 16.87 4.74 -6.75
C LYS A 43 15.44 5.12 -7.08
N PHE A 44 15.17 6.41 -7.16
CA PHE A 44 13.89 6.97 -7.56
C PHE A 44 14.08 7.91 -8.74
N GLY A 45 13.83 7.47 -9.95
CA GLY A 45 14.16 8.18 -11.17
C GLY A 45 15.67 8.42 -11.28
N GLY A 46 16.09 9.67 -11.28
CA GLY A 46 17.50 10.05 -11.36
C GLY A 46 18.24 10.15 -10.01
N PHE A 47 17.57 9.90 -8.87
CA PHE A 47 18.13 10.17 -7.55
C PHE A 47 18.21 8.92 -6.67
N VAL A 48 19.31 8.78 -5.94
CA VAL A 48 19.56 7.66 -5.02
C VAL A 48 19.48 8.16 -3.59
N LEU A 49 18.65 7.49 -2.78
CA LEU A 49 18.36 7.83 -1.40
C LEU A 49 18.80 6.69 -0.47
N ALA A 50 19.47 7.01 0.63
CA ALA A 50 19.73 6.07 1.72
C ALA A 50 18.78 6.35 2.88
N ARG A 51 17.97 5.35 3.25
CA ARG A 51 16.93 5.49 4.29
C ARG A 51 17.00 4.36 5.32
N PRO A 52 16.61 4.62 6.58
CA PRO A 52 16.47 3.57 7.60
C PRO A 52 15.41 2.54 7.20
N GLU A 53 15.77 1.27 7.34
CA GLU A 53 14.87 0.14 7.23
C GLU A 53 15.25 -0.93 8.26
N PRO A 54 14.66 -0.88 9.46
CA PRO A 54 15.04 -1.76 10.57
C PRO A 54 14.87 -3.26 10.28
N LYS A 55 14.08 -3.62 9.25
CA LYS A 55 13.89 -5.02 8.84
C LYS A 55 15.06 -5.57 8.03
N ALA A 56 15.93 -4.73 7.49
CA ALA A 56 17.15 -5.14 6.77
C ALA A 56 18.24 -5.55 7.77
N LEU A 57 18.06 -6.72 8.41
CA LEU A 57 18.92 -7.21 9.51
C LEU A 57 20.25 -7.81 9.04
N TRP A 58 20.39 -8.09 7.77
CA TRP A 58 21.57 -8.66 7.13
C TRP A 58 22.60 -7.59 6.79
N ASP A 59 23.79 -8.02 6.36
CA ASP A 59 24.84 -7.12 5.91
C ASP A 59 24.55 -6.55 4.53
N LYS A 60 25.13 -5.38 4.23
CA LYS A 60 25.16 -4.79 2.89
C LYS A 60 26.07 -5.63 1.98
N ASP A 61 25.71 -5.71 0.69
CA ASP A 61 26.62 -6.28 -0.33
C ASP A 61 27.59 -5.24 -0.87
N MET A 62 27.17 -3.98 -0.97
CA MET A 62 28.05 -2.88 -1.37
C MET A 62 28.83 -2.34 -0.18
N SER A 63 30.06 -1.88 -0.43
CA SER A 63 30.88 -1.18 0.58
C SER A 63 30.29 0.20 0.95
N GLU A 64 30.68 0.74 2.09
CA GLU A 64 30.26 2.09 2.51
C GLU A 64 30.71 3.17 1.51
N GLU A 65 31.87 2.99 0.84
CA GLU A 65 32.36 3.88 -0.20
C GLU A 65 31.45 3.84 -1.43
N GLN A 66 31.00 2.64 -1.84
CA GLN A 66 30.05 2.48 -2.95
C GLN A 66 28.69 3.15 -2.61
N TRP A 67 28.15 2.89 -1.41
CA TRP A 67 26.93 3.58 -0.95
C TRP A 67 27.08 5.10 -0.97
N SER A 68 28.16 5.63 -0.38
CA SER A 68 28.44 7.06 -0.33
C SER A 68 28.63 7.66 -1.72
N SER A 69 29.29 6.92 -2.61
CA SER A 69 29.53 7.35 -3.99
C SER A 69 28.27 7.46 -4.84
N MET A 70 27.22 6.76 -4.52
CA MET A 70 25.94 6.75 -5.26
C MET A 70 24.89 7.67 -4.63
N THR A 71 24.89 7.82 -3.30
CA THR A 71 23.84 8.50 -2.54
C THR A 71 23.78 10.00 -2.84
N HIS A 72 22.59 10.48 -3.20
CA HIS A 72 22.29 11.91 -3.34
C HIS A 72 21.89 12.53 -2.02
N THR A 73 21.11 11.80 -1.22
CA THR A 73 20.66 12.24 0.11
C THR A 73 20.49 11.05 1.04
N ARG A 74 20.78 11.27 2.32
CA ARG A 74 20.61 10.28 3.40
C ARG A 74 19.63 10.82 4.43
N PHE A 75 18.72 9.97 4.88
CA PHE A 75 17.84 10.31 6.01
C PHE A 75 18.53 9.99 7.33
N THR A 76 18.63 10.99 8.19
CA THR A 76 19.14 10.85 9.55
C THR A 76 17.97 10.87 10.54
N PRO A 77 17.75 9.75 11.28
CA PRO A 77 16.70 9.66 12.28
C PRO A 77 16.80 10.74 13.36
N GLY A 78 15.69 11.36 13.70
CA GLY A 78 15.59 12.31 14.81
C GLY A 78 15.56 11.67 16.20
N ALA A 79 15.64 12.46 17.25
CA ALA A 79 15.70 12.02 18.67
C ALA A 79 14.43 11.28 19.18
N GLY A 80 13.50 10.96 18.38
CA GLY A 80 12.28 10.20 18.73
C GLY A 80 11.97 9.08 17.75
N PHE A 81 12.85 8.86 16.79
CA PHE A 81 12.68 7.84 15.77
C PHE A 81 12.39 6.45 16.39
N GLY A 82 11.38 5.76 15.89
CA GLY A 82 10.90 4.49 16.43
C GLY A 82 9.95 4.61 17.62
N LYS A 83 9.67 5.83 18.13
CA LYS A 83 8.69 6.06 19.21
C LYS A 83 7.34 6.50 18.64
N ALA A 84 6.26 6.15 19.33
CA ALA A 84 4.89 6.47 18.93
C ALA A 84 4.73 7.97 18.54
N GLY A 85 4.23 8.22 17.34
CA GLY A 85 4.03 9.55 16.77
C GLY A 85 5.30 10.25 16.26
N LYS A 86 6.46 9.61 16.31
CA LYS A 86 7.74 10.09 15.77
C LYS A 86 8.54 8.99 15.06
N GLU A 87 7.88 7.88 14.74
CA GLU A 87 8.51 6.66 14.23
C GLU A 87 9.40 6.90 13.02
N ASP A 88 9.04 7.89 12.20
CA ASP A 88 9.66 8.16 10.91
C ASP A 88 10.22 9.57 10.78
N SER A 89 10.30 10.33 11.89
CA SER A 89 10.75 11.74 11.90
C SER A 89 12.27 11.86 11.89
N GLY A 90 12.78 12.87 11.19
CA GLY A 90 14.22 13.15 11.08
C GLY A 90 14.53 14.24 10.06
N THR A 91 15.75 14.20 9.53
CA THR A 91 16.26 15.18 8.57
C THR A 91 16.92 14.51 7.37
N TRP A 92 16.99 15.22 6.25
CA TRP A 92 17.66 14.79 5.05
C TRP A 92 19.01 15.50 4.88
N ASP A 93 20.09 14.75 4.92
CA ASP A 93 21.44 15.24 4.67
C ASP A 93 21.72 15.14 3.18
N ARG A 94 21.88 16.28 2.51
CA ARG A 94 22.17 16.34 1.08
C ARG A 94 23.66 16.16 0.82
N LEU A 95 23.99 15.07 0.16
CA LEU A 95 25.36 14.74 -0.21
C LEU A 95 25.70 15.21 -1.63
N ARG A 96 24.68 15.37 -2.47
CA ARG A 96 24.78 15.81 -3.86
C ARG A 96 23.64 16.73 -4.24
N LYS A 97 23.80 17.45 -5.33
CA LYS A 97 22.78 18.34 -5.87
C LYS A 97 21.55 17.53 -6.32
N MET A 98 20.41 17.85 -5.76
CA MET A 98 19.10 17.31 -6.14
C MET A 98 18.01 18.32 -5.78
N PRO A 99 16.85 18.29 -6.45
CA PRO A 99 15.70 19.10 -6.07
C PRO A 99 15.04 18.61 -4.79
N ASP A 100 14.21 19.44 -4.16
CA ASP A 100 13.37 19.03 -3.02
C ASP A 100 12.24 18.14 -3.44
N GLN A 101 11.79 18.26 -4.68
CA GLN A 101 10.70 17.51 -5.26
C GLN A 101 11.06 17.10 -6.68
N TRP A 102 10.66 15.89 -7.07
CA TRP A 102 10.84 15.35 -8.41
C TRP A 102 9.71 14.39 -8.76
N TRP A 103 9.69 13.94 -10.01
CA TRP A 103 8.64 13.05 -10.52
C TRP A 103 9.20 11.71 -10.91
N ILE A 104 8.41 10.65 -10.63
CA ILE A 104 8.61 9.31 -11.16
C ILE A 104 7.34 8.86 -11.87
N ARG A 105 7.47 7.86 -12.77
CA ARG A 105 6.36 7.26 -13.49
C ARG A 105 6.21 5.79 -13.09
N TYR A 106 4.97 5.36 -12.99
CA TYR A 106 4.65 3.95 -12.90
C TYR A 106 3.99 3.51 -14.20
N ARG A 107 4.71 2.69 -15.00
CA ARG A 107 4.27 2.28 -16.34
C ARG A 107 3.79 3.49 -17.16
N ASN A 108 2.72 3.29 -17.97
CA ASN A 108 1.94 4.37 -18.60
C ASN A 108 0.66 4.73 -17.83
N TYR A 109 0.61 4.36 -16.54
CA TYR A 109 -0.60 4.52 -15.75
C TYR A 109 -0.67 5.92 -15.13
N PHE A 110 0.36 6.32 -14.42
CA PHE A 110 0.38 7.59 -13.70
C PHE A 110 1.81 8.06 -13.38
N SER A 111 1.90 9.30 -12.94
CA SER A 111 3.10 9.93 -12.40
C SER A 111 2.90 10.25 -10.91
N LEU A 112 3.95 10.14 -10.12
CA LEU A 112 3.97 10.49 -8.71
C LEU A 112 5.03 11.54 -8.45
N ARG A 113 4.65 12.60 -7.75
CA ARG A 113 5.58 13.55 -7.17
C ARG A 113 6.22 12.93 -5.94
N LEU A 114 7.51 12.98 -5.85
CA LEU A 114 8.25 12.65 -4.66
C LEU A 114 8.78 13.92 -4.01
N GLY A 115 9.01 13.87 -2.70
CA GLY A 115 9.53 15.05 -1.98
C GLY A 115 10.24 14.68 -0.69
N LEU A 116 11.28 15.42 -0.37
CA LEU A 116 11.97 15.34 0.91
C LEU A 116 11.12 16.08 1.95
N THR A 117 10.66 15.36 2.97
CA THR A 117 9.83 15.89 4.07
C THR A 117 10.56 15.75 5.41
N SER A 118 9.95 16.16 6.50
CA SER A 118 10.46 15.88 7.85
C SER A 118 10.38 14.41 8.27
N PHE A 119 9.93 13.53 7.35
CA PHE A 119 9.82 12.09 7.55
C PHE A 119 10.71 11.35 6.56
N LYS A 120 11.03 10.08 6.86
CA LYS A 120 11.79 9.20 5.95
C LYS A 120 11.02 8.84 4.66
N HIS A 121 9.69 9.02 4.65
CA HIS A 121 8.83 8.74 3.50
C HIS A 121 8.86 9.88 2.49
N VAL A 122 8.94 9.52 1.22
CA VAL A 122 9.11 10.47 0.11
C VAL A 122 7.88 10.61 -0.77
N GLY A 123 6.75 10.03 -0.36
CA GLY A 123 5.49 10.12 -1.10
C GLY A 123 5.13 8.85 -1.89
N VAL A 124 5.89 7.77 -1.72
CA VAL A 124 5.60 6.47 -2.35
C VAL A 124 6.08 5.33 -1.47
N PHE A 125 5.36 4.22 -1.54
CA PHE A 125 5.70 2.93 -0.98
C PHE A 125 5.83 1.94 -2.13
N PRO A 126 7.05 1.66 -2.61
CA PRO A 126 7.27 0.91 -3.85
C PRO A 126 6.73 -0.52 -3.82
N GLU A 127 6.74 -1.18 -2.68
CA GLU A 127 6.17 -2.51 -2.49
C GLU A 127 4.69 -2.58 -2.84
N GLN A 128 3.96 -1.46 -2.74
CA GLN A 128 2.55 -1.38 -3.09
C GLN A 128 2.27 -1.49 -4.59
N ALA A 129 3.30 -1.48 -5.43
CA ALA A 129 3.13 -1.55 -6.88
C ALA A 129 2.43 -2.84 -7.34
N ALA A 130 2.64 -3.97 -6.64
CA ALA A 130 1.90 -5.20 -6.90
C ALA A 130 0.39 -5.03 -6.61
N ASN A 131 0.02 -4.31 -5.55
CA ASN A 131 -1.37 -3.95 -5.29
C ASN A 131 -1.93 -2.99 -6.36
N TRP A 132 -1.14 -2.04 -6.88
CA TRP A 132 -1.63 -1.15 -7.95
C TRP A 132 -1.95 -1.92 -9.23
N ASP A 133 -1.13 -2.91 -9.61
CA ASP A 133 -1.40 -3.78 -10.76
C ASP A 133 -2.64 -4.64 -10.54
N TYR A 134 -2.81 -5.20 -9.34
CA TYR A 134 -4.02 -5.93 -8.98
C TYR A 134 -5.27 -5.04 -9.05
N ILE A 135 -5.24 -3.84 -8.47
CA ILE A 135 -6.33 -2.87 -8.48
C ILE A 135 -6.69 -2.49 -9.92
N PHE A 136 -5.68 -2.19 -10.75
CA PHE A 136 -5.89 -1.88 -12.16
C PHE A 136 -6.57 -3.05 -12.90
N SER A 137 -6.06 -4.26 -12.72
CA SER A 137 -6.60 -5.47 -13.35
C SER A 137 -8.06 -5.74 -12.94
N GLN A 138 -8.36 -5.73 -11.63
CA GLN A 138 -9.72 -5.98 -11.14
C GLN A 138 -10.70 -4.89 -11.55
N THR A 139 -10.28 -3.63 -11.49
CA THR A 139 -11.10 -2.51 -11.95
C THR A 139 -11.41 -2.61 -13.44
N SER A 140 -10.40 -2.90 -14.27
CA SER A 140 -10.59 -3.09 -15.73
C SER A 140 -11.53 -4.25 -16.03
N ARG A 141 -11.40 -5.37 -15.30
CA ARG A 141 -12.28 -6.54 -15.43
C ARG A 141 -13.73 -6.17 -15.16
N ILE A 142 -13.99 -5.44 -14.09
CA ILE A 142 -15.34 -5.02 -13.70
C ILE A 142 -15.88 -4.00 -14.71
N ALA A 143 -15.07 -3.00 -15.10
CA ALA A 143 -15.47 -2.00 -16.09
C ALA A 143 -15.86 -2.61 -17.45
N ALA A 144 -15.20 -3.69 -17.85
CA ALA A 144 -15.53 -4.41 -19.08
C ALA A 144 -16.81 -5.28 -18.97
N SER A 145 -17.27 -5.61 -17.75
CA SER A 145 -18.41 -6.48 -17.51
C SER A 145 -19.73 -5.74 -17.25
N GLN A 146 -19.72 -4.42 -17.22
CA GLN A 146 -20.90 -3.60 -16.91
C GLN A 146 -20.90 -2.29 -17.70
N GLU A 147 -22.07 -1.71 -17.92
CA GLU A 147 -22.23 -0.44 -18.67
C GLU A 147 -21.79 0.79 -17.86
N THR A 148 -21.94 0.73 -16.54
CA THR A 148 -21.59 1.85 -15.64
C THR A 148 -20.16 1.71 -15.12
N ARG A 149 -19.51 2.84 -14.84
CA ARG A 149 -18.18 2.81 -14.24
C ARG A 149 -18.21 2.17 -12.85
N PRO A 150 -17.29 1.27 -12.51
CA PRO A 150 -17.20 0.73 -11.16
C PRO A 150 -16.85 1.83 -10.15
N LYS A 151 -17.52 1.85 -9.01
CA LYS A 151 -17.19 2.75 -7.90
C LYS A 151 -16.10 2.14 -7.05
N VAL A 152 -14.99 2.85 -6.87
CA VAL A 152 -13.86 2.42 -6.04
C VAL A 152 -13.64 3.41 -4.90
N LEU A 153 -13.61 2.89 -3.69
CA LEU A 153 -13.29 3.64 -2.47
C LEU A 153 -11.87 3.30 -2.02
N ASN A 154 -11.03 4.30 -1.87
CA ASN A 154 -9.70 4.15 -1.30
C ASN A 154 -9.64 4.90 0.04
N LEU A 155 -9.46 4.16 1.12
CA LEU A 155 -9.35 4.64 2.50
C LEU A 155 -7.88 4.64 2.94
N PHE A 156 -7.47 5.66 3.69
CA PHE A 156 -6.06 5.93 4.05
C PHE A 156 -5.20 6.06 2.79
N ALA A 157 -5.72 6.85 1.85
CA ALA A 157 -5.30 6.76 0.45
C ALA A 157 -3.98 7.48 0.14
N TYR A 158 -3.40 8.18 1.12
CA TYR A 158 -2.10 8.84 1.06
C TYR A 158 -1.93 9.71 -0.20
N THR A 159 -0.82 9.58 -0.94
CA THR A 159 -0.53 10.34 -2.16
C THR A 159 -1.23 9.84 -3.41
N GLY A 160 -2.08 8.80 -3.29
CA GLY A 160 -3.08 8.43 -4.27
C GLY A 160 -2.68 7.41 -5.33
N ALA A 161 -1.54 6.74 -5.27
CA ALA A 161 -1.12 5.79 -6.30
C ALA A 161 -2.21 4.72 -6.61
N ALA A 162 -2.81 4.12 -5.58
CA ALA A 162 -3.89 3.14 -5.72
C ALA A 162 -5.17 3.76 -6.34
N SER A 163 -5.50 5.02 -5.96
CA SER A 163 -6.61 5.77 -6.55
C SER A 163 -6.39 6.05 -8.03
N LEU A 164 -5.16 6.43 -8.41
CA LEU A 164 -4.77 6.69 -9.79
C LEU A 164 -4.81 5.40 -10.64
N ALA A 165 -4.38 4.27 -10.08
CA ALA A 165 -4.47 2.96 -10.73
C ALA A 165 -5.93 2.59 -11.03
N ALA A 166 -6.83 2.73 -10.04
CA ALA A 166 -8.26 2.47 -10.22
C ALA A 166 -8.89 3.44 -11.23
N ARG A 167 -8.53 4.74 -11.17
CA ARG A 167 -9.05 5.75 -12.10
C ARG A 167 -8.58 5.49 -13.54
N LYS A 168 -7.30 5.16 -13.72
CA LYS A 168 -6.73 4.79 -15.02
C LYS A 168 -7.44 3.58 -15.64
N ALA A 169 -7.91 2.67 -14.81
CA ALA A 169 -8.67 1.48 -15.21
C ALA A 169 -10.16 1.76 -15.45
N GLY A 170 -10.62 3.02 -15.34
CA GLY A 170 -11.97 3.45 -15.68
C GLY A 170 -12.96 3.58 -14.51
N ALA A 171 -12.53 3.50 -13.28
CA ALA A 171 -13.42 3.65 -12.11
C ALA A 171 -13.83 5.10 -11.83
N ASP A 172 -14.98 5.27 -11.20
CA ASP A 172 -15.34 6.45 -10.42
C ASP A 172 -14.77 6.28 -9.00
N VAL A 173 -13.71 7.05 -8.70
CA VAL A 173 -12.91 6.86 -7.49
C VAL A 173 -13.29 7.89 -6.42
N THR A 174 -13.46 7.42 -5.18
CA THR A 174 -13.46 8.25 -3.99
C THR A 174 -12.15 8.01 -3.24
N HIS A 175 -11.32 9.04 -3.15
CA HIS A 175 -10.06 9.05 -2.43
C HIS A 175 -10.27 9.74 -1.08
N LEU A 176 -9.99 9.04 0.00
CA LEU A 176 -10.15 9.53 1.37
C LEU A 176 -8.87 9.40 2.17
N ASP A 177 -8.45 10.50 2.75
CA ASP A 177 -7.40 10.55 3.76
C ASP A 177 -7.74 11.60 4.81
N SER A 178 -7.24 11.45 6.03
CA SER A 178 -7.46 12.41 7.12
C SER A 178 -6.56 13.65 7.00
N VAL A 179 -5.46 13.56 6.25
CA VAL A 179 -4.43 14.60 6.15
C VAL A 179 -4.61 15.40 4.86
N ARG A 180 -5.14 16.64 4.99
CA ARG A 180 -5.39 17.54 3.85
C ARG A 180 -4.18 17.72 2.93
N GLN A 181 -2.97 17.80 3.48
CA GLN A 181 -1.76 18.01 2.69
C GLN A 181 -1.45 16.84 1.75
N VAL A 182 -1.68 15.59 2.19
CA VAL A 182 -1.46 14.43 1.31
C VAL A 182 -2.57 14.29 0.27
N VAL A 183 -3.80 14.70 0.60
CA VAL A 183 -4.90 14.78 -0.39
C VAL A 183 -4.58 15.82 -1.47
N THR A 184 -4.03 16.98 -1.10
CA THR A 184 -3.54 17.98 -2.08
C THR A 184 -2.42 17.40 -2.95
N TRP A 185 -1.50 16.68 -2.36
CA TRP A 185 -0.42 16.00 -3.08
C TRP A 185 -0.96 14.95 -4.06
N ALA A 186 -1.95 14.17 -3.64
CA ALA A 186 -2.61 13.19 -4.51
C ALA A 186 -3.33 13.85 -5.70
N HIS A 187 -3.93 15.02 -5.50
CA HIS A 187 -4.54 15.82 -6.57
C HIS A 187 -3.50 16.29 -7.59
N GLU A 188 -2.34 16.78 -7.15
CA GLU A 188 -1.22 17.13 -8.04
C GLU A 188 -0.74 15.92 -8.87
N ASN A 189 -0.72 14.73 -8.26
CA ASN A 189 -0.38 13.49 -8.95
C ASN A 189 -1.43 13.14 -10.03
N GLN A 190 -2.72 13.36 -9.76
CA GLN A 190 -3.79 13.20 -10.75
C GLN A 190 -3.58 14.11 -11.95
N ASP A 191 -3.37 15.41 -11.70
CA ASP A 191 -3.19 16.42 -12.75
C ASP A 191 -1.98 16.09 -13.63
N ARG A 192 -0.85 15.73 -13.02
CA ARG A 192 0.37 15.34 -13.73
C ARG A 192 0.20 14.08 -14.55
N SER A 193 -0.70 13.19 -14.13
CA SER A 193 -1.02 11.94 -14.83
C SER A 193 -1.99 12.13 -16.00
N GLY A 194 -2.54 13.34 -16.19
CA GLY A 194 -3.57 13.60 -17.19
C GLY A 194 -4.86 12.85 -16.91
N LEU A 195 -5.16 12.61 -15.63
CA LEU A 195 -6.39 11.98 -15.15
C LEU A 195 -7.30 13.04 -14.53
N ASP A 196 -8.59 12.74 -14.42
CA ASP A 196 -9.60 13.60 -13.84
C ASP A 196 -10.63 12.78 -13.04
N GLY A 197 -11.63 13.44 -12.43
CA GLY A 197 -12.84 12.80 -11.92
C GLY A 197 -12.65 11.94 -10.67
N ILE A 198 -11.58 12.15 -9.88
CA ILE A 198 -11.45 11.57 -8.54
C ILE A 198 -12.16 12.50 -7.53
N ARG A 199 -13.02 11.92 -6.71
CA ARG A 199 -13.65 12.62 -5.58
C ARG A 199 -12.71 12.63 -4.39
N TRP A 200 -12.23 13.80 -4.02
CA TRP A 200 -11.31 14.02 -2.90
C TRP A 200 -12.07 14.26 -1.60
N VAL A 201 -11.72 13.54 -0.55
CA VAL A 201 -12.36 13.61 0.76
C VAL A 201 -11.31 13.70 1.86
N VAL A 202 -11.41 14.73 2.71
CA VAL A 202 -10.60 14.86 3.93
C VAL A 202 -11.50 14.54 5.11
N GLU A 203 -11.41 13.32 5.62
CA GLU A 203 -12.30 12.83 6.69
C GLU A 203 -11.69 11.61 7.39
N ASP A 204 -12.20 11.27 8.57
CA ASP A 204 -11.92 10.02 9.26
C ASP A 204 -12.54 8.83 8.53
N ALA A 205 -11.76 7.76 8.32
CA ALA A 205 -12.18 6.59 7.55
C ALA A 205 -13.32 5.81 8.21
N MET A 206 -13.34 5.71 9.55
CA MET A 206 -14.40 5.04 10.29
C MET A 206 -15.72 5.80 10.17
N LYS A 207 -15.68 7.13 10.35
CA LYS A 207 -16.88 7.99 10.19
C LYS A 207 -17.43 7.87 8.79
N PHE A 208 -16.56 7.92 7.79
CA PHE A 208 -16.97 7.83 6.38
C PHE A 208 -17.63 6.47 6.09
N ALA A 209 -16.96 5.35 6.42
CA ALA A 209 -17.48 4.00 6.17
C ALA A 209 -18.85 3.78 6.85
N ARG A 210 -19.00 4.18 8.11
CA ARG A 210 -20.28 4.12 8.84
C ARG A 210 -21.38 4.94 8.19
N ARG A 211 -21.05 6.14 7.69
CA ARG A 211 -22.00 7.00 7.00
C ARG A 211 -22.44 6.40 5.67
N GLU A 212 -21.52 5.85 4.89
CA GLU A 212 -21.83 5.19 3.61
C GLU A 212 -22.69 3.93 3.84
N ALA A 213 -22.40 3.14 4.87
CA ALA A 213 -23.23 2.01 5.27
C ALA A 213 -24.67 2.40 5.64
N LYS A 214 -24.84 3.51 6.42
CA LYS A 214 -26.16 4.05 6.77
C LYS A 214 -26.94 4.55 5.55
N ARG A 215 -26.25 5.03 4.51
CA ARG A 215 -26.85 5.49 3.26
C ARG A 215 -27.16 4.39 2.27
N GLY A 216 -26.74 3.16 2.55
CA GLY A 216 -26.85 2.04 1.63
C GLY A 216 -25.99 2.17 0.37
N ASN A 217 -24.94 2.98 0.41
CA ASN A 217 -24.01 3.10 -0.70
C ASN A 217 -23.15 1.83 -0.80
N VAL A 218 -22.86 1.40 -2.04
CA VAL A 218 -22.01 0.24 -2.31
C VAL A 218 -20.90 0.59 -3.31
N TYR A 219 -19.77 -0.11 -3.16
CA TYR A 219 -18.57 0.04 -3.96
C TYR A 219 -18.14 -1.31 -4.54
N GLN A 220 -17.75 -1.33 -5.81
CA GLN A 220 -17.21 -2.52 -6.47
C GLN A 220 -15.74 -2.77 -6.09
N GLY A 221 -15.01 -1.71 -5.73
CA GLY A 221 -13.65 -1.84 -5.20
C GLY A 221 -13.50 -1.10 -3.88
N ILE A 222 -12.87 -1.73 -2.88
CA ILE A 222 -12.49 -1.06 -1.65
C ILE A 222 -11.02 -1.36 -1.36
N ILE A 223 -10.25 -0.31 -1.14
CA ILE A 223 -8.81 -0.36 -0.87
C ILE A 223 -8.57 0.24 0.50
N LEU A 224 -7.80 -0.45 1.33
CA LEU A 224 -7.45 -0.03 2.69
C LEU A 224 -5.95 -0.21 2.92
N ASP A 225 -5.30 0.86 3.36
CA ASP A 225 -3.88 0.86 3.76
C ASP A 225 -3.71 1.60 5.11
N PRO A 226 -4.38 1.09 6.18
CA PRO A 226 -4.44 1.80 7.45
C PRO A 226 -3.06 1.85 8.13
N PRO A 227 -2.66 3.02 8.70
CA PRO A 227 -1.47 3.14 9.50
C PRO A 227 -1.63 2.41 10.84
N ALA A 228 -0.52 2.09 11.50
CA ALA A 228 -0.55 1.53 12.86
C ALA A 228 -1.22 2.48 13.86
N TYR A 229 -0.97 3.79 13.69
CA TYR A 229 -1.50 4.87 14.51
C TYR A 229 -1.76 6.12 13.68
N GLY A 230 -2.77 6.89 14.05
CA GLY A 230 -3.11 8.14 13.37
C GLY A 230 -4.18 8.97 14.07
N HIS A 231 -4.50 10.11 13.48
CA HIS A 231 -5.59 10.98 13.92
C HIS A 231 -6.45 11.37 12.73
N GLY A 232 -7.75 11.41 12.96
CA GLY A 232 -8.69 12.05 12.03
C GLY A 232 -8.55 13.57 12.06
N PRO A 233 -9.19 14.27 11.10
CA PRO A 233 -9.08 15.73 10.97
C PRO A 233 -9.68 16.50 12.15
N ASP A 234 -10.61 15.91 12.91
CA ASP A 234 -11.23 16.50 14.09
C ASP A 234 -10.65 15.93 15.40
N GLY A 235 -9.50 15.23 15.34
CA GLY A 235 -8.82 14.67 16.50
C GLY A 235 -9.26 13.26 16.88
N GLU A 236 -9.99 12.55 16.02
CA GLU A 236 -10.33 11.13 16.19
C GLU A 236 -9.04 10.32 16.30
N LYS A 237 -9.02 9.40 17.25
CA LYS A 237 -7.87 8.51 17.44
C LYS A 237 -8.06 7.23 16.62
N TRP A 238 -7.06 6.92 15.83
CA TRP A 238 -6.92 5.66 15.13
C TRP A 238 -5.80 4.84 15.75
N LYS A 239 -6.09 3.61 16.13
CA LYS A 239 -5.12 2.56 16.43
C LYS A 239 -5.55 1.30 15.71
N LEU A 240 -4.64 0.72 14.95
CA LEU A 240 -4.92 -0.40 14.05
C LEU A 240 -5.49 -1.60 14.80
N ASP A 241 -4.88 -1.99 15.91
CA ASP A 241 -5.26 -3.12 16.77
C ASP A 241 -6.63 -2.95 17.44
N GLU A 242 -7.05 -1.72 17.71
CA GLU A 242 -8.34 -1.40 18.34
C GLU A 242 -9.47 -1.19 17.30
N CYS A 243 -9.15 -0.67 16.11
CA CYS A 243 -10.15 -0.16 15.17
C CYS A 243 -10.36 -1.04 13.93
N LEU A 244 -9.37 -1.86 13.54
CA LEU A 244 -9.38 -2.58 12.27
C LEU A 244 -10.61 -3.47 12.11
N PHE A 245 -10.95 -4.27 13.13
CA PHE A 245 -12.04 -5.22 13.03
C PHE A 245 -13.39 -4.55 12.83
N ASP A 246 -13.65 -3.45 13.53
CA ASP A 246 -14.89 -2.69 13.38
C ASP A 246 -14.97 -1.95 12.04
N LEU A 247 -13.84 -1.40 11.56
CA LEU A 247 -13.78 -0.84 10.21
C LEU A 247 -14.10 -1.89 9.15
N MET A 248 -13.53 -3.10 9.28
CA MET A 248 -13.76 -4.19 8.33
C MET A 248 -15.22 -4.65 8.31
N LYS A 249 -15.93 -4.63 9.44
CA LYS A 249 -17.40 -4.88 9.49
C LYS A 249 -18.18 -3.83 8.69
N ASP A 250 -17.80 -2.56 8.83
CA ASP A 250 -18.45 -1.48 8.09
C ASP A 250 -18.13 -1.54 6.60
N VAL A 251 -16.88 -1.90 6.25
CA VAL A 251 -16.45 -2.20 4.87
C VAL A 251 -17.27 -3.35 4.26
N GLY A 252 -17.51 -4.42 5.01
CA GLY A 252 -18.33 -5.54 4.55
C GLY A 252 -19.76 -5.15 4.16
N LYS A 253 -20.33 -4.10 4.79
CA LYS A 253 -21.68 -3.57 4.49
C LYS A 253 -21.72 -2.76 3.20
N ILE A 254 -20.60 -2.15 2.81
CA ILE A 254 -20.51 -1.27 1.64
C ILE A 254 -19.77 -1.89 0.45
N LEU A 255 -19.21 -3.09 0.60
CA LEU A 255 -18.64 -3.85 -0.51
C LEU A 255 -19.76 -4.52 -1.31
N ALA A 256 -19.80 -4.32 -2.61
CA ALA A 256 -20.80 -4.92 -3.47
C ALA A 256 -20.79 -6.46 -3.36
N PRO A 257 -21.98 -7.11 -3.32
CA PRO A 257 -22.08 -8.56 -3.11
C PRO A 257 -21.54 -9.38 -4.28
N GLN A 258 -21.47 -8.80 -5.47
CA GLN A 258 -20.99 -9.43 -6.69
C GLN A 258 -20.14 -8.45 -7.52
N ASN A 259 -19.32 -8.97 -8.43
CA ASN A 259 -18.45 -8.17 -9.28
C ASN A 259 -17.68 -7.12 -8.46
N SER A 260 -17.02 -7.58 -7.40
CA SER A 260 -16.30 -6.69 -6.49
C SER A 260 -14.94 -7.23 -6.11
N PHE A 261 -14.09 -6.33 -5.60
CA PHE A 261 -12.82 -6.69 -5.01
C PHE A 261 -12.54 -5.83 -3.77
N MET A 262 -11.69 -6.33 -2.90
CA MET A 262 -11.14 -5.60 -1.77
C MET A 262 -9.64 -5.87 -1.67
N VAL A 263 -8.88 -4.85 -1.28
CA VAL A 263 -7.46 -4.94 -0.93
C VAL A 263 -7.29 -4.36 0.46
N LEU A 264 -6.86 -5.19 1.39
CA LEU A 264 -6.37 -4.76 2.70
C LEU A 264 -4.86 -4.93 2.71
N ASN A 265 -4.13 -3.84 2.91
CA ASN A 265 -2.70 -3.85 3.17
C ASN A 265 -2.45 -3.54 4.65
N LEU A 266 -1.52 -4.24 5.27
CA LEU A 266 -1.12 -3.97 6.65
C LEU A 266 0.41 -3.97 6.74
N TYR A 267 0.96 -2.93 7.34
CA TYR A 267 2.38 -2.92 7.66
C TYR A 267 2.68 -3.94 8.74
N SER A 268 3.71 -4.74 8.55
CA SER A 268 4.02 -5.93 9.33
C SER A 268 4.61 -5.64 10.72
N ASN A 269 4.06 -4.70 11.46
CA ASN A 269 4.42 -4.46 12.85
C ASN A 269 3.66 -5.43 13.78
N GLY A 270 3.96 -6.74 13.66
CA GLY A 270 3.28 -7.79 14.40
C GLY A 270 2.04 -8.39 13.74
N PHE A 271 1.65 -7.91 12.55
CA PHE A 271 0.55 -8.50 11.78
C PHE A 271 1.10 -9.50 10.77
N SER A 272 0.56 -10.70 10.76
CA SER A 272 0.81 -11.72 9.74
C SER A 272 -0.32 -11.75 8.72
N ALA A 273 -0.06 -12.30 7.52
CA ALA A 273 -1.10 -12.50 6.51
C ALA A 273 -2.23 -13.38 7.05
N ALA A 274 -1.93 -14.42 7.83
CA ALA A 274 -2.92 -15.29 8.47
C ALA A 274 -3.84 -14.53 9.46
N LEU A 275 -3.28 -13.58 10.22
CA LEU A 275 -4.09 -12.71 11.10
C LEU A 275 -5.00 -11.81 10.26
N GLY A 276 -4.47 -11.18 9.22
CA GLY A 276 -5.25 -10.33 8.31
C GLY A 276 -6.38 -11.11 7.64
N GLU A 277 -6.11 -12.31 7.18
CA GLU A 277 -7.12 -13.21 6.60
C GLU A 277 -8.23 -13.57 7.60
N THR A 278 -7.87 -13.89 8.85
CA THR A 278 -8.84 -14.18 9.91
C THR A 278 -9.76 -12.99 10.18
N VAL A 279 -9.19 -11.79 10.26
CA VAL A 279 -9.95 -10.53 10.45
C VAL A 279 -10.93 -10.33 9.29
N VAL A 280 -10.47 -10.46 8.05
CA VAL A 280 -11.33 -10.31 6.85
C VAL A 280 -12.44 -11.35 6.84
N ARG A 281 -12.12 -12.64 7.06
CA ARG A 281 -13.13 -13.72 7.09
C ARG A 281 -14.23 -13.46 8.08
N GLN A 282 -13.87 -13.15 9.31
CA GLN A 282 -14.86 -12.92 10.36
C GLN A 282 -15.66 -11.64 10.14
N ALA A 283 -15.00 -10.53 9.83
CA ALA A 283 -15.66 -9.24 9.67
C ALA A 283 -16.66 -9.23 8.50
N LEU A 284 -16.35 -9.93 7.41
CA LEU A 284 -17.21 -10.01 6.22
C LEU A 284 -18.12 -11.26 6.22
N SER A 285 -18.12 -12.06 7.30
CA SER A 285 -18.90 -13.30 7.44
C SER A 285 -18.72 -14.26 6.26
N LEU A 286 -17.47 -14.45 5.82
CA LEU A 286 -17.13 -15.33 4.71
C LEU A 286 -17.13 -16.78 5.16
N SER A 287 -17.57 -17.70 4.27
CA SER A 287 -17.43 -19.13 4.52
C SER A 287 -15.96 -19.54 4.64
N PRO A 288 -15.65 -20.63 5.37
CA PRO A 288 -14.26 -21.12 5.49
C PRO A 288 -13.60 -21.40 4.13
N ASP A 289 -14.37 -21.83 3.13
CA ASP A 289 -13.89 -22.18 1.79
C ASP A 289 -13.87 -20.98 0.83
N PHE A 290 -14.29 -19.79 1.25
CA PHE A 290 -14.24 -18.61 0.39
C PHE A 290 -12.79 -18.28 0.03
N PRO A 291 -12.44 -18.16 -1.25
CA PRO A 291 -11.06 -17.90 -1.65
C PRO A 291 -10.63 -16.48 -1.26
N LEU A 292 -9.57 -16.39 -0.48
CA LEU A 292 -8.82 -15.17 -0.22
C LEU A 292 -7.42 -15.35 -0.78
N ASP A 293 -6.87 -14.29 -1.35
CA ASP A 293 -5.48 -14.18 -1.76
C ASP A 293 -4.75 -13.36 -0.69
N SER A 294 -3.75 -13.95 -0.05
CA SER A 294 -3.01 -13.30 1.03
C SER A 294 -1.54 -13.64 0.98
N GLY A 295 -0.70 -12.70 1.41
CA GLY A 295 0.74 -12.87 1.35
C GLY A 295 1.49 -11.65 1.82
N GLU A 296 2.75 -11.57 1.39
CA GLU A 296 3.66 -10.47 1.69
C GLU A 296 3.96 -9.63 0.46
N LEU A 297 4.07 -8.32 0.64
CA LEU A 297 4.67 -7.42 -0.35
C LEU A 297 6.12 -7.16 0.04
N ALA A 298 7.01 -7.45 -0.89
CA ALA A 298 8.45 -7.34 -0.66
C ALA A 298 9.14 -6.59 -1.79
N LEU A 299 10.35 -6.14 -1.51
CA LEU A 299 11.29 -5.62 -2.50
C LEU A 299 12.45 -6.61 -2.64
N SER A 300 12.94 -6.79 -3.85
CA SER A 300 14.20 -7.51 -4.09
C SER A 300 15.27 -6.49 -4.44
N ASP A 301 16.42 -6.56 -3.78
CA ASP A 301 17.56 -5.72 -4.15
C ASP A 301 18.35 -6.29 -5.34
N SER A 302 19.32 -5.52 -5.84
CA SER A 302 20.12 -5.92 -7.00
C SER A 302 21.00 -7.18 -6.75
N PHE A 303 21.11 -7.61 -5.50
CA PHE A 303 21.86 -8.80 -5.09
C PHE A 303 20.97 -10.01 -4.79
N GLY A 304 19.64 -9.84 -4.94
CA GLY A 304 18.65 -10.90 -4.73
C GLY A 304 18.19 -11.09 -3.30
N LYS A 305 18.57 -10.18 -2.37
CA LYS A 305 18.00 -10.19 -1.01
C LYS A 305 16.55 -9.72 -1.05
N VAL A 306 15.70 -10.39 -0.30
CA VAL A 306 14.26 -10.10 -0.22
C VAL A 306 13.97 -9.34 1.06
N LEU A 307 13.40 -8.14 0.93
CA LEU A 307 13.00 -7.27 2.03
C LEU A 307 11.47 -7.24 2.14
N PRO A 308 10.84 -8.01 3.04
CA PRO A 308 9.40 -7.98 3.26
C PRO A 308 9.01 -6.72 4.02
N LEU A 309 8.01 -5.98 3.50
CA LEU A 309 7.64 -4.66 4.03
C LEU A 309 6.21 -4.61 4.58
N SER A 310 5.26 -5.26 3.90
CA SER A 310 3.86 -5.31 4.34
C SER A 310 3.22 -6.65 3.98
N ILE A 311 2.03 -6.88 4.49
CA ILE A 311 1.18 -8.03 4.12
C ILE A 311 -0.05 -7.52 3.38
N PHE A 312 -0.60 -8.35 2.51
CA PHE A 312 -1.88 -8.06 1.87
C PHE A 312 -2.89 -9.17 2.11
N VAL A 313 -4.16 -8.80 2.11
CA VAL A 313 -5.30 -9.71 1.96
C VAL A 313 -6.22 -9.16 0.88
N ARG A 314 -6.48 -9.96 -0.14
CA ARG A 314 -7.33 -9.59 -1.28
C ARG A 314 -8.52 -10.51 -1.36
N LEU A 315 -9.65 -9.92 -1.67
CA LEU A 315 -10.91 -10.61 -1.90
C LEU A 315 -11.41 -10.25 -3.30
N ARG A 316 -11.98 -11.25 -4.00
CA ARG A 316 -12.64 -11.07 -5.29
C ARG A 316 -13.97 -11.83 -5.29
N ARG A 317 -15.02 -11.15 -5.73
CA ARG A 317 -16.36 -11.73 -5.95
C ARG A 317 -16.78 -11.61 -7.41
#